data_d4dc97b6529a1293d48893bdcf23e59e
#
_entry.id   d4dc97b6529a1293d48893bdcf23e59e
#
_cell.length_a   1.000
_cell.length_b   1.000
_cell.length_c   1.000
_cell.angle_alpha   90.00
_cell.angle_beta   90.00
_cell.angle_gamma   90.00
#
_symmetry.space_group_name_H-M   'P 1'
#
loop_
_entity.id
_entity.type
_entity.pdbx_description
1 polymer ?
#
loop_
_entity_poly.entity_id
_entity_poly.type
_entity_poly.pdbx_seq_one_letter_code
_entity_poly.pdbx_strand_id
1 'polypeptide(L)'
;MSKTLKLIAAAAGLMVISASASAFETKPCKACHAIDKDVVGPAWKKVAEAYGSEAALAAVFKSGFKVEDRKIANSEAKFKGQAGVMTGQFNTLIKGHEDDAAKALFAAVKAGSM
;
A
#
# COMPACT_ATOMS: atom_id res chain seq x y z
N MET A 1 -33.90 24.34 13.87
CA MET A 1 -33.41 24.30 13.71
C MET A 1 -32.35 23.82 13.86
N SER A 2 -32.16 23.83 14.07
CA SER A 2 -31.20 23.47 14.23
C SER A 2 -30.88 22.41 13.77
N LYS A 3 -31.43 21.94 13.59
CA LYS A 3 -31.33 20.92 13.11
C LYS A 3 -30.58 20.83 12.04
N THR A 4 -30.60 21.47 11.43
CA THR A 4 -30.08 21.51 10.29
C THR A 4 -28.70 21.43 10.33
N LEU A 5 -28.24 22.10 10.83
CA LEU A 5 -26.99 22.17 10.78
C LEU A 5 -26.33 21.08 10.98
N LYS A 6 -26.61 20.48 11.64
CA LYS A 6 -25.98 19.47 11.92
C LYS A 6 -25.57 18.73 10.86
N LEU A 7 -26.28 18.55 10.14
CA LEU A 7 -26.00 17.78 9.12
C LEU A 7 -24.84 18.10 8.47
N ILE A 8 -24.60 19.09 8.38
CA ILE A 8 -23.54 19.51 7.72
C ILE A 8 -22.34 18.92 8.16
N ALA A 9 -22.17 18.95 9.25
CA ALA A 9 -21.01 18.48 9.77
C ALA A 9 -20.73 17.21 9.19
N ALA A 10 -21.60 16.49 9.15
CA ALA A 10 -21.38 15.22 8.70
C ALA A 10 -20.75 15.22 7.43
N ALA A 11 -21.26 15.86 6.63
CA ALA A 11 -20.78 15.79 5.35
C ALA A 11 -19.38 16.05 5.35
N ALA A 12 -19.08 16.97 5.91
CA ALA A 12 -17.77 17.33 5.87
C ALA A 12 -16.93 16.21 6.17
N GLY A 13 -17.26 15.64 7.12
CA GLY A 13 -16.39 14.68 7.51
C GLY A 13 -16.01 13.85 6.43
N LEU A 14 -16.85 13.41 5.77
CA LEU A 14 -16.52 12.50 4.91
C LEU A 14 -15.66 12.82 3.89
N MET A 15 -15.84 13.75 3.31
CA MET A 15 -15.10 13.94 2.18
C MET A 15 -13.73 14.07 2.45
N VAL A 16 -13.45 14.51 3.42
CA VAL A 16 -12.18 14.71 3.72
C VAL A 16 -11.41 13.55 3.56
N ILE A 17 -11.89 12.53 3.90
CA ILE A 17 -11.23 11.42 3.81
C ILE A 17 -10.80 11.07 2.54
N SER A 18 -11.56 11.25 1.62
CA SER A 18 -11.15 10.82 0.38
C SER A 18 -9.91 11.51 -0.02
N ALA A 19 -9.76 12.63 0.38
CA ALA A 19 -8.59 13.34 -0.03
C ALA A 19 -7.37 12.60 0.37
N SER A 20 -7.36 12.04 1.52
CA SER A 20 -6.16 11.39 1.90
C SER A 20 -5.95 10.14 1.11
N ALA A 21 -6.99 9.55 0.65
CA ALA A 21 -6.82 8.33 -0.10
C ALA A 21 -6.05 8.59 -1.36
N SER A 22 -6.15 9.78 -1.90
CA SER A 22 -5.48 10.06 -3.14
C SER A 22 -4.03 10.47 -2.96
N ALA A 23 -3.54 10.48 -1.76
CA ALA A 23 -2.19 10.92 -1.52
C ALA A 23 -1.15 9.98 -2.12
N PHE A 24 -1.45 8.74 -2.32
CA PHE A 24 -0.52 7.81 -2.90
C PHE A 24 -1.15 7.12 -4.11
N GLU A 25 -0.46 7.19 -5.24
CA GLU A 25 -0.95 6.60 -6.48
C GLU A 25 -0.55 5.14 -6.58
N THR A 26 -1.51 4.26 -6.73
CA THR A 26 -1.22 2.85 -6.92
C THR A 26 -1.13 2.47 -8.40
N LYS A 27 -1.52 3.36 -9.29
CA LYS A 27 -1.53 3.06 -10.71
C LYS A 27 -0.21 2.50 -11.25
N PRO A 28 0.93 3.07 -10.92
CA PRO A 28 2.19 2.53 -11.42
C PRO A 28 2.48 1.12 -10.94
N CYS A 29 1.86 0.70 -9.85
CA CYS A 29 2.12 -0.62 -9.27
C CYS A 29 1.39 -1.73 -10.03
N LYS A 30 0.36 -1.37 -10.79
CA LYS A 30 -0.45 -2.38 -11.49
C LYS A 30 0.33 -3.14 -12.56
N ALA A 31 1.41 -2.58 -13.04
CA ALA A 31 2.21 -3.25 -14.06
C ALA A 31 2.85 -4.53 -13.53
N CYS A 32 3.14 -4.57 -12.24
CA CYS A 32 3.87 -5.67 -11.63
C CYS A 32 3.11 -6.39 -10.54
N HIS A 33 2.04 -5.81 -10.02
CA HIS A 33 1.28 -6.38 -8.92
C HIS A 33 -0.20 -6.46 -9.26
N ALA A 34 -0.87 -7.45 -8.69
CA ALA A 34 -2.32 -7.55 -8.73
C ALA A 34 -2.78 -7.79 -7.29
N ILE A 35 -4.06 -7.76 -7.03
CA ILE A 35 -4.56 -7.93 -5.67
C ILE A 35 -4.45 -9.38 -5.23
N ASP A 36 -4.90 -10.31 -6.04
CA ASP A 36 -5.03 -11.69 -5.62
C ASP A 36 -4.23 -12.70 -6.42
N LYS A 37 -3.30 -12.26 -7.23
CA LYS A 37 -2.43 -13.17 -7.94
C LYS A 37 -1.05 -12.57 -8.12
N ASP A 38 -0.05 -13.43 -8.20
CA ASP A 38 1.31 -13.00 -8.45
C ASP A 38 1.47 -12.66 -9.93
N VAL A 39 2.19 -11.60 -10.21
CA VAL A 39 2.49 -11.20 -11.58
C VAL A 39 4.02 -11.13 -11.65
N VAL A 40 4.60 -9.96 -11.81
CA VAL A 40 6.04 -9.81 -11.70
C VAL A 40 6.40 -9.76 -10.22
N GLY A 41 5.59 -9.05 -9.44
CA GLY A 41 5.73 -9.00 -7.99
C GLY A 41 4.64 -9.83 -7.32
N PRO A 42 4.69 -9.95 -6.02
CA PRO A 42 3.70 -10.74 -5.29
C PRO A 42 2.33 -10.08 -5.27
N ALA A 43 1.29 -10.91 -5.17
CA ALA A 43 -0.05 -10.41 -4.99
C ALA A 43 -0.10 -9.54 -3.75
N TRP A 44 -0.80 -8.43 -3.80
CA TRP A 44 -0.89 -7.55 -2.64
C TRP A 44 -1.59 -8.20 -1.46
N LYS A 45 -2.52 -9.11 -1.71
CA LYS A 45 -3.16 -9.87 -0.65
C LYS A 45 -2.12 -10.68 0.12
N LYS A 46 -1.16 -11.26 -0.61
CA LYS A 46 -0.08 -12.02 -0.01
C LYS A 46 0.81 -11.09 0.84
N VAL A 47 1.06 -9.88 0.36
CA VAL A 47 1.86 -8.91 1.09
C VAL A 47 1.15 -8.52 2.39
N ALA A 48 -0.15 -8.24 2.30
CA ALA A 48 -0.92 -7.87 3.48
C ALA A 48 -0.92 -8.99 4.52
N GLU A 49 -1.04 -10.23 4.07
CA GLU A 49 -1.02 -11.37 4.98
C GLU A 49 0.35 -11.56 5.61
N ALA A 50 1.42 -11.38 4.85
CA ALA A 50 2.77 -11.59 5.34
C ALA A 50 3.14 -10.58 6.43
N TYR A 51 2.76 -9.33 6.27
CA TYR A 51 3.11 -8.31 7.24
C TYR A 51 2.04 -8.12 8.33
N GLY A 52 0.83 -8.50 8.04
CA GLY A 52 -0.23 -8.55 9.04
C GLY A 52 -0.95 -7.24 9.33
N SER A 53 -0.30 -6.12 9.20
CA SER A 53 -0.94 -4.83 9.44
C SER A 53 -0.29 -3.73 8.63
N GLU A 54 -1.04 -2.68 8.43
CA GLU A 54 -0.57 -1.49 7.76
C GLU A 54 0.66 -0.92 8.50
N ALA A 55 0.61 -0.89 9.82
CA ALA A 55 1.71 -0.36 10.60
C ALA A 55 2.99 -1.18 10.44
N ALA A 56 2.87 -2.48 10.37
CA ALA A 56 4.03 -3.35 10.20
C ALA A 56 4.66 -3.13 8.83
N LEU A 57 3.86 -2.99 7.79
CA LEU A 57 4.39 -2.74 6.46
C LEU A 57 5.03 -1.35 6.39
N ALA A 58 4.40 -0.36 6.99
CA ALA A 58 4.96 0.98 7.02
C ALA A 58 6.31 1.00 7.72
N ALA A 59 6.46 0.22 8.79
CA ALA A 59 7.72 0.14 9.52
C ALA A 59 8.85 -0.42 8.63
N VAL A 60 8.55 -1.41 7.82
CA VAL A 60 9.54 -1.98 6.91
C VAL A 60 9.92 -0.96 5.84
N PHE A 61 8.95 -0.23 5.33
CA PHE A 61 9.25 0.84 4.37
C PHE A 61 10.12 1.91 5.00
N LYS A 62 9.81 2.31 6.23
CA LYS A 62 10.58 3.36 6.92
C LYS A 62 12.00 2.93 7.23
N SER A 63 12.24 1.64 7.37
CA SER A 63 13.57 1.14 7.63
C SER A 63 14.42 1.06 6.35
N GLY A 64 13.88 1.45 5.22
CA GLY A 64 14.59 1.44 3.95
C GLY A 64 14.20 0.33 3.01
N PHE A 65 13.29 -0.50 3.41
CA PHE A 65 12.78 -1.62 2.62
C PHE A 65 13.93 -2.48 2.08
N LYS A 66 14.89 -2.77 2.93
CA LYS A 66 16.06 -3.55 2.54
C LYS A 66 15.65 -4.94 2.12
N VAL A 67 16.32 -5.48 1.13
CA VAL A 67 15.98 -6.79 0.59
C VAL A 67 15.96 -7.86 1.69
N GLU A 68 16.91 -7.83 2.60
CA GLU A 68 16.96 -8.81 3.67
C GLU A 68 15.80 -8.74 4.64
N ASP A 69 15.06 -7.64 4.66
CA ASP A 69 13.92 -7.47 5.54
C ASP A 69 12.60 -7.82 4.86
N ARG A 70 12.61 -8.18 3.60
CA ARG A 70 11.39 -8.45 2.85
C ARG A 70 10.97 -9.89 3.02
N LYS A 71 9.80 -10.07 3.60
CA LYS A 71 9.33 -11.42 3.93
C LYS A 71 9.09 -12.30 2.72
N ILE A 72 8.47 -11.77 1.70
CA ILE A 72 8.12 -12.58 0.54
C ILE A 72 9.31 -12.83 -0.37
N ALA A 73 10.11 -11.82 -0.63
CA ALA A 73 11.29 -11.97 -1.47
C ALA A 73 12.25 -13.02 -0.89
N ASN A 74 12.32 -13.12 0.43
CA ASN A 74 13.21 -14.06 1.06
C ASN A 74 12.62 -15.46 1.18
N SER A 75 11.30 -15.62 1.02
CA SER A 75 10.67 -16.92 1.10
C SER A 75 10.34 -17.53 -0.27
N GLU A 76 10.33 -16.74 -1.32
CA GLU A 76 9.99 -17.23 -2.66
C GLU A 76 11.05 -16.82 -3.65
N ALA A 77 11.75 -17.79 -4.20
CA ALA A 77 12.88 -17.54 -5.09
C ALA A 77 12.54 -16.68 -6.29
N LYS A 78 11.35 -16.82 -6.83
CA LYS A 78 10.97 -16.04 -8.01
C LYS A 78 10.92 -14.54 -7.72
N PHE A 79 10.61 -14.16 -6.49
CA PHE A 79 10.57 -12.75 -6.14
C PHE A 79 11.93 -12.25 -5.71
N LYS A 80 12.79 -13.13 -5.25
CA LYS A 80 14.14 -12.74 -4.88
C LYS A 80 14.88 -12.21 -6.10
N GLY A 81 14.64 -12.81 -7.26
CA GLY A 81 15.26 -12.35 -8.48
C GLY A 81 14.76 -10.99 -8.95
N GLN A 82 13.60 -10.56 -8.46
CA GLN A 82 13.02 -9.27 -8.83
C GLN A 82 13.24 -8.20 -7.75
N ALA A 83 13.97 -8.54 -6.69
CA ALA A 83 14.13 -7.64 -5.56
C ALA A 83 14.78 -6.31 -5.95
N GLY A 84 15.74 -6.35 -6.86
CA GLY A 84 16.41 -5.14 -7.31
C GLY A 84 15.47 -4.20 -8.05
N VAL A 85 14.56 -4.76 -8.85
CA VAL A 85 13.59 -3.96 -9.58
C VAL A 85 12.67 -3.26 -8.58
N MET A 86 12.19 -4.00 -7.57
CA MET A 86 11.32 -3.39 -6.57
C MET A 86 12.05 -2.33 -5.73
N THR A 87 13.34 -2.49 -5.51
CA THR A 87 14.13 -1.49 -4.81
C THR A 87 14.09 -0.18 -5.59
N GLY A 88 14.22 -0.23 -6.90
CA GLY A 88 14.13 0.96 -7.73
C GLY A 88 12.76 1.61 -7.63
N GLN A 89 11.70 0.80 -7.63
CA GLN A 89 10.34 1.32 -7.50
C GLN A 89 10.12 1.94 -6.11
N PHE A 90 10.66 1.31 -5.08
CA PHE A 90 10.56 1.83 -3.73
C PHE A 90 11.19 3.22 -3.67
N ASN A 91 12.40 3.36 -4.18
CA ASN A 91 13.12 4.62 -4.14
C ASN A 91 12.41 5.72 -4.95
N THR A 92 11.74 5.35 -6.02
CA THR A 92 11.07 6.31 -6.88
C THR A 92 9.67 6.68 -6.39
N LEU A 93 8.93 5.72 -5.87
CA LEU A 93 7.51 5.90 -5.59
C LEU A 93 7.14 5.94 -4.10
N ILE A 94 7.81 5.14 -3.30
CA ILE A 94 7.41 4.94 -1.90
C ILE A 94 8.22 5.77 -0.92
N LYS A 95 9.51 5.93 -1.17
CA LYS A 95 10.38 6.64 -0.24
C LYS A 95 9.87 8.07 -0.05
N GLY A 96 9.65 8.44 1.17
CA GLY A 96 9.06 9.74 1.50
C GLY A 96 7.54 9.66 1.66
N HIS A 97 6.92 8.53 1.31
CA HIS A 97 5.48 8.34 1.38
C HIS A 97 5.15 7.00 2.03
N GLU A 98 5.98 6.58 2.96
CA GLU A 98 5.92 5.22 3.52
C GLU A 98 4.58 4.87 4.15
N ASP A 99 4.04 5.75 4.97
CA ASP A 99 2.76 5.50 5.60
C ASP A 99 1.63 5.47 4.58
N ASP A 100 1.66 6.39 3.63
CA ASP A 100 0.60 6.48 2.62
C ASP A 100 0.63 5.25 1.70
N ALA A 101 1.82 4.76 1.38
CA ALA A 101 1.95 3.59 0.54
C ALA A 101 1.40 2.34 1.24
N ALA A 102 1.74 2.15 2.50
CA ALA A 102 1.23 1.01 3.26
C ALA A 102 -0.29 1.10 3.39
N LYS A 103 -0.81 2.30 3.65
CA LYS A 103 -2.23 2.50 3.77
C LYS A 103 -2.93 2.19 2.45
N ALA A 104 -2.38 2.65 1.34
CA ALA A 104 -2.99 2.43 0.03
C ALA A 104 -3.02 0.94 -0.31
N LEU A 105 -1.96 0.21 0.03
CA LEU A 105 -1.92 -1.22 -0.26
C LEU A 105 -2.99 -1.96 0.53
N PHE A 106 -3.09 -1.71 1.84
CA PHE A 106 -4.08 -2.39 2.65
C PHE A 106 -5.51 -1.99 2.25
N ALA A 107 -5.71 -0.72 1.88
CA ALA A 107 -7.02 -0.27 1.42
C ALA A 107 -7.40 -0.96 0.10
N ALA A 108 -6.45 -1.13 -0.80
CA ALA A 108 -6.70 -1.79 -2.07
C ALA A 108 -7.05 -3.27 -1.86
N VAL A 109 -6.36 -3.94 -0.96
CA VAL A 109 -6.64 -5.34 -0.66
C VAL A 109 -8.05 -5.47 -0.08
N LYS A 110 -8.42 -4.56 0.81
CA LYS A 110 -9.73 -4.60 1.42
C LYS A 110 -10.81 -4.34 0.38
N ALA A 111 -10.57 -3.43 -0.54
CA ALA A 111 -11.53 -3.11 -1.60
C ALA A 111 -11.54 -4.17 -2.71
N GLY A 112 -10.49 -4.94 -2.83
CA GLY A 112 -10.39 -5.94 -3.90
C GLY A 112 -9.96 -5.38 -5.24
N SER A 113 -9.49 -4.15 -5.26
CA SER A 113 -9.04 -3.53 -6.50
C SER A 113 -8.04 -2.43 -6.23
N MET A 114 -7.21 -2.19 -7.19
CA MET A 114 -6.23 -1.13 -7.13
C MET A 114 -6.78 0.08 -7.91
#